data_9df4a1e4ca1d17278056595f3867d995
#
_entry.id   9df4a1e4ca1d17278056595f3867d995
#
_cell.length_a   1.000
_cell.length_b   1.000
_cell.length_c   1.000
_cell.angle_alpha   90.00
_cell.angle_beta   90.00
_cell.angle_gamma   90.00
#
_symmetry.space_group_name_H-M   'P 1'
#
loop_
_entity.id
_entity.type
_entity.pdbx_description
1 polymer ?
#
loop_
_entity_poly.entity_id
_entity_poly.type
_entity_poly.pdbx_seq_one_letter_code
_entity_poly.pdbx_strand_id
1 'polypeptide(L)'
;MVRVPFRAAADRVRHRLSQLTGPKSRGRTSARTRPRTPARTDTAAPGDLTGPARRPYLRALGMLAVVVLGAWLGLLAVGSIRTPVGPMDTNMTLRPSLTGGSRINVSPLGALELDSHSAPLRLDVDVDRLDPERSQALVDRPERFSHLQDEVTRDVAAGTRELAVRSCVAVVSGATALGLVVYRRPRRALAAGGLALTLLAASGVSAYATWNPKSVLEPKFSGLLSSAPSLVGDARSIVTEFDIYQQELARLVTNVTKLYDATSTLPVYQPDPGTIRVLHVSDIHLNPAAWHIIASLVEQYEIDVIVDSGDTMDHGSAAENGFLDPVRDLGAPYVWVRGNHDSTVTQDYLEKFRNVRVLDDGRAVNVGGLRIAGTGDASFTPDRTGPGGNKAAAQLEGARLASALRDQESAGTPVDIAVAHDPNTARETDGTVPLVLSGHLHRRINEQLKLGTRLKVEGSTGGGGLRAVQNEKPEKVHASVLYMDRSTRRLQAWDEITLGGLGLTTAEVSRHLPEENLKKDAPVSPTPSPSSTPSATRSAARPTPSP
;
A
#
# COMPACT_ATOMS: atom_id res chain seq x y z
N MET A 1 11.85 13.49 35.66
CA MET A 1 12.88 12.52 36.10
C MET A 1 12.41 11.88 37.41
N VAL A 2 11.60 10.81 37.35
CA VAL A 2 11.25 10.01 38.53
C VAL A 2 11.41 8.55 38.10
N ARG A 3 12.45 7.91 38.62
CA ARG A 3 12.73 6.48 38.47
C ARG A 3 11.82 5.70 39.39
N VAL A 4 10.92 4.88 38.85
CA VAL A 4 10.15 3.89 39.59
C VAL A 4 10.91 2.56 39.55
N PRO A 5 11.15 1.88 40.68
CA PRO A 5 11.97 0.67 40.74
C PRO A 5 11.13 -0.58 40.44
N PHE A 6 11.14 -1.03 39.20
CA PHE A 6 10.44 -2.24 38.73
C PHE A 6 11.29 -3.54 38.77
N ARG A 7 12.43 -3.53 39.47
CA ARG A 7 13.35 -4.70 39.52
C ARG A 7 13.08 -5.71 40.64
N ALA A 8 12.24 -5.41 41.60
CA ALA A 8 12.10 -6.25 42.80
C ALA A 8 11.04 -7.36 42.70
N ALA A 9 10.21 -7.42 41.66
CA ALA A 9 9.19 -8.46 41.52
C ALA A 9 9.64 -9.68 40.68
N ALA A 10 10.59 -9.51 39.79
CA ALA A 10 11.05 -10.58 38.92
C ALA A 10 11.95 -11.61 39.62
N ASP A 11 12.69 -11.21 40.66
CA ASP A 11 13.61 -12.10 41.37
C ASP A 11 12.92 -13.04 42.36
N ARG A 12 11.72 -12.70 42.83
CA ARG A 12 10.97 -13.56 43.77
C ARG A 12 10.29 -14.75 43.10
N VAL A 13 10.03 -14.70 41.81
CA VAL A 13 9.42 -15.81 41.08
C VAL A 13 10.48 -16.81 40.62
N ARG A 14 11.70 -16.37 40.30
CA ARG A 14 12.80 -17.28 39.95
C ARG A 14 13.29 -18.16 41.11
N HIS A 15 13.20 -17.69 42.33
CA HIS A 15 13.70 -18.44 43.51
C HIS A 15 12.74 -19.55 43.99
N ARG A 16 11.47 -19.57 43.55
CA ARG A 16 10.53 -20.64 43.90
C ARG A 16 10.46 -21.79 42.91
N LEU A 17 10.94 -21.62 41.70
CA LEU A 17 10.96 -22.67 40.67
C LEU A 17 12.24 -23.51 40.67
N SER A 18 13.31 -23.08 41.37
CA SER A 18 14.57 -23.85 41.46
C SER A 18 14.61 -24.89 42.59
N GLN A 19 13.55 -24.98 43.41
CA GLN A 19 13.49 -25.94 44.55
C GLN A 19 12.72 -27.23 44.25
N LEU A 20 12.24 -27.44 43.02
CA LEU A 20 11.46 -28.64 42.66
C LEU A 20 12.17 -29.65 41.76
N THR A 21 13.45 -29.48 41.49
CA THR A 21 14.24 -30.47 40.72
C THR A 21 15.56 -30.80 41.40
N GLY A 22 15.53 -31.77 42.31
CA GLY A 22 16.72 -32.36 42.88
C GLY A 22 16.62 -33.90 42.83
N PRO A 23 17.69 -34.61 42.42
CA PRO A 23 17.65 -36.06 42.15
C PRO A 23 17.85 -36.85 43.46
N LYS A 24 17.08 -37.92 43.64
CA LYS A 24 17.38 -38.93 44.67
C LYS A 24 17.97 -40.19 44.05
N SER A 25 19.19 -40.48 44.49
CA SER A 25 19.97 -41.65 44.18
C SER A 25 19.64 -42.83 45.13
N ARG A 26 19.68 -44.02 44.54
CA ARG A 26 20.19 -45.34 44.99
C ARG A 26 20.05 -45.76 46.48
N GLY A 27 19.41 -46.88 46.65
CA GLY A 27 19.60 -47.79 47.80
C GLY A 27 19.21 -49.21 47.45
N ARG A 28 20.21 -50.09 47.33
CA ARG A 28 20.17 -51.55 47.14
C ARG A 28 19.80 -52.22 48.49
N THR A 29 19.07 -53.37 48.49
CA THR A 29 19.47 -54.69 49.00
C THR A 29 18.26 -55.60 49.12
N SER A 30 18.36 -56.71 48.50
CA SER A 30 18.53 -58.12 48.75
C SER A 30 17.31 -58.92 49.29
N ALA A 31 16.90 -59.83 48.45
CA ALA A 31 16.70 -61.25 48.62
C ALA A 31 15.78 -61.85 49.72
N ARG A 32 14.78 -62.60 49.33
CA ARG A 32 14.68 -64.08 49.61
C ARG A 32 13.37 -64.69 49.08
N THR A 33 13.53 -65.62 48.19
CA THR A 33 13.09 -67.02 48.08
C THR A 33 11.70 -67.49 48.53
N ARG A 34 10.87 -67.87 47.57
CA ARG A 34 10.09 -69.14 47.27
C ARG A 34 9.21 -69.78 48.37
N PRO A 35 8.22 -70.73 48.08
CA PRO A 35 7.74 -71.24 46.77
C PRO A 35 6.21 -71.60 46.68
N ARG A 36 5.84 -72.04 45.44
CA ARG A 36 4.90 -73.12 45.03
C ARG A 36 3.38 -73.05 45.22
N THR A 37 2.71 -72.91 44.08
CA THR A 37 1.71 -73.74 43.29
C THR A 37 0.60 -74.50 44.06
N PRO A 38 -0.59 -74.88 43.46
CA PRO A 38 -0.91 -75.02 42.03
C PRO A 38 -2.30 -74.55 41.54
N ALA A 39 -2.42 -74.55 40.25
CA ALA A 39 -3.50 -74.63 39.31
C ALA A 39 -4.95 -74.85 39.76
N ARG A 40 -5.84 -74.09 39.13
CA ARG A 40 -7.13 -74.58 38.69
C ARG A 40 -7.52 -73.86 37.38
N THR A 41 -7.71 -74.66 36.36
CA THR A 41 -8.28 -74.39 35.06
C THR A 41 -9.77 -74.12 35.22
N ASP A 42 -10.25 -72.98 34.73
CA ASP A 42 -11.62 -72.82 34.30
C ASP A 42 -11.63 -72.06 32.97
N THR A 43 -12.01 -72.76 31.94
CA THR A 43 -12.36 -72.31 30.61
C THR A 43 -13.55 -71.36 30.68
N ALA A 44 -13.36 -70.08 30.36
CA ALA A 44 -14.43 -69.15 30.04
C ALA A 44 -14.25 -68.66 28.63
N ALA A 45 -15.32 -68.74 27.86
CA ALA A 45 -15.47 -68.42 26.43
C ALA A 45 -15.03 -66.99 26.10
N PRO A 46 -14.56 -66.69 24.88
CA PRO A 46 -14.18 -65.35 24.44
C PRO A 46 -15.43 -64.47 24.28
N GLY A 47 -15.64 -63.57 25.27
CA GLY A 47 -16.60 -62.52 25.17
C GLY A 47 -16.09 -61.45 24.20
N ASP A 48 -16.91 -61.18 23.23
CA ASP A 48 -16.79 -60.19 22.18
C ASP A 48 -16.51 -58.77 22.76
N LEU A 49 -15.24 -58.31 22.68
CA LEU A 49 -14.79 -56.96 23.08
C LEU A 49 -14.39 -56.12 21.86
N THR A 50 -15.29 -55.98 20.90
CA THR A 50 -15.17 -54.98 19.84
C THR A 50 -16.13 -53.83 20.01
N GLY A 51 -15.96 -53.10 21.11
CA GLY A 51 -16.45 -51.72 21.18
C GLY A 51 -15.37 -50.79 20.60
N PRO A 52 -15.67 -49.89 19.64
CA PRO A 52 -14.65 -48.98 19.10
C PRO A 52 -14.08 -48.15 20.23
N ALA A 53 -12.78 -48.31 20.51
CA ALA A 53 -12.06 -47.45 21.44
C ALA A 53 -12.19 -46.02 20.96
N ARG A 54 -13.14 -45.28 21.51
CA ARG A 54 -13.37 -43.85 21.21
C ARG A 54 -12.12 -43.09 21.63
N ARG A 55 -11.28 -42.79 20.60
CA ARG A 55 -9.97 -42.16 20.73
C ARG A 55 -10.11 -40.92 21.58
N PRO A 56 -9.50 -40.78 22.77
CA PRO A 56 -9.73 -39.70 23.73
C PRO A 56 -9.37 -38.32 23.15
N TYR A 57 -8.43 -38.25 22.19
CA TYR A 57 -8.06 -37.05 21.50
C TYR A 57 -9.16 -36.43 20.63
N LEU A 58 -10.06 -37.25 20.03
CA LEU A 58 -11.19 -36.72 19.25
C LEU A 58 -12.22 -36.00 20.15
N ARG A 59 -12.38 -36.45 21.38
CA ARG A 59 -13.24 -35.75 22.37
C ARG A 59 -12.61 -34.46 22.85
N ALA A 60 -11.28 -34.44 23.04
CA ALA A 60 -10.54 -33.24 23.43
C ALA A 60 -10.57 -32.21 22.29
N LEU A 61 -10.36 -32.65 21.02
CA LEU A 61 -10.43 -31.78 19.85
C LEU A 61 -11.83 -31.18 19.66
N GLY A 62 -12.88 -32.02 19.83
CA GLY A 62 -14.27 -31.53 19.79
C GLY A 62 -14.59 -30.51 20.88
N MET A 63 -14.04 -30.70 22.09
CA MET A 63 -14.20 -29.73 23.18
C MET A 63 -13.47 -28.43 22.87
N LEU A 64 -12.25 -28.49 22.37
CA LEU A 64 -11.47 -27.32 21.96
C LEU A 64 -12.20 -26.53 20.86
N ALA A 65 -12.75 -27.21 19.84
CA ALA A 65 -13.51 -26.57 18.78
C ALA A 65 -14.75 -25.83 19.31
N VAL A 66 -15.50 -26.44 20.23
CA VAL A 66 -16.66 -25.80 20.88
C VAL A 66 -16.23 -24.60 21.71
N VAL A 67 -15.12 -24.69 22.42
CA VAL A 67 -14.57 -23.58 23.25
C VAL A 67 -14.16 -22.42 22.35
N VAL A 68 -13.39 -22.68 21.28
CA VAL A 68 -12.92 -21.63 20.37
C VAL A 68 -14.09 -20.97 19.65
N LEU A 69 -15.05 -21.77 19.14
CA LEU A 69 -16.23 -21.23 18.48
C LEU A 69 -17.12 -20.42 19.44
N GLY A 70 -17.34 -20.92 20.66
CA GLY A 70 -18.12 -20.22 21.67
C GLY A 70 -17.48 -18.93 22.13
N ALA A 71 -16.15 -18.93 22.33
CA ALA A 71 -15.37 -17.75 22.65
C ALA A 71 -15.45 -16.71 21.52
N TRP A 72 -15.32 -17.14 20.27
CA TRP A 72 -15.43 -16.28 19.09
C TRP A 72 -16.81 -15.64 18.97
N LEU A 73 -17.89 -16.42 19.11
CA LEU A 73 -19.25 -15.90 19.10
C LEU A 73 -19.50 -14.92 20.26
N GLY A 74 -18.95 -15.19 21.45
CA GLY A 74 -19.01 -14.28 22.58
C GLY A 74 -18.33 -12.94 22.29
N LEU A 75 -17.13 -12.96 21.73
CA LEU A 75 -16.42 -11.75 21.33
C LEU A 75 -17.15 -10.96 20.26
N LEU A 76 -17.74 -11.62 19.26
CA LEU A 76 -18.56 -10.95 18.24
C LEU A 76 -19.77 -10.22 18.83
N ALA A 77 -20.37 -10.76 19.87
CA ALA A 77 -21.57 -10.18 20.49
C ALA A 77 -21.27 -9.01 21.42
N VAL A 78 -20.15 -9.04 22.16
CA VAL A 78 -19.87 -8.10 23.27
C VAL A 78 -18.42 -7.62 23.31
N GLY A 79 -17.59 -8.03 22.38
CA GLY A 79 -16.13 -7.76 22.37
C GLY A 79 -15.72 -6.36 21.94
N SER A 80 -16.60 -5.35 21.97
CA SER A 80 -16.30 -3.97 21.64
C SER A 80 -16.75 -3.01 22.73
N ILE A 81 -16.01 -1.91 22.87
CA ILE A 81 -16.38 -0.80 23.77
C ILE A 81 -16.19 0.53 23.06
N ARG A 82 -17.07 1.47 23.34
CA ARG A 82 -16.87 2.88 22.97
C ARG A 82 -16.30 3.61 24.17
N THR A 83 -15.17 4.24 23.98
CA THR A 83 -14.49 5.01 25.04
C THR A 83 -13.87 6.26 24.43
N PRO A 84 -13.95 7.40 25.10
CA PRO A 84 -13.20 8.57 24.70
C PRO A 84 -11.72 8.37 25.00
N VAL A 85 -10.87 8.79 24.07
CA VAL A 85 -9.41 8.82 24.23
C VAL A 85 -8.95 10.23 23.89
N GLY A 86 -8.65 11.03 24.90
CA GLY A 86 -8.38 12.44 24.73
C GLY A 86 -9.53 13.17 24.00
N PRO A 87 -9.27 13.88 22.90
CA PRO A 87 -10.29 14.58 22.12
C PRO A 87 -11.06 13.68 21.12
N MET A 88 -10.81 12.37 21.11
CA MET A 88 -11.35 11.44 20.12
C MET A 88 -12.35 10.48 20.75
N ASP A 89 -13.48 10.25 20.06
CA ASP A 89 -14.37 9.13 20.35
C ASP A 89 -13.83 7.89 19.63
N THR A 90 -13.54 6.83 20.38
CA THR A 90 -12.96 5.59 19.84
C THR A 90 -13.83 4.38 20.13
N ASN A 91 -13.81 3.42 19.22
CA ASN A 91 -14.38 2.10 19.40
C ASN A 91 -13.26 1.06 19.44
N MET A 92 -13.02 0.49 20.62
CA MET A 92 -12.00 -0.54 20.81
C MET A 92 -12.61 -1.92 20.70
N THR A 93 -12.00 -2.79 19.89
CA THR A 93 -12.47 -4.16 19.64
C THR A 93 -11.33 -5.16 19.77
N LEU A 94 -11.55 -6.25 20.49
CA LEU A 94 -10.61 -7.36 20.57
C LEU A 94 -10.99 -8.43 19.55
N ARG A 95 -10.08 -8.74 18.62
CA ARG A 95 -10.31 -9.74 17.56
C ARG A 95 -9.32 -10.88 17.62
N PRO A 96 -9.73 -12.12 17.31
CA PRO A 96 -8.79 -13.22 17.09
C PRO A 96 -7.86 -12.88 15.90
N SER A 97 -6.56 -13.12 16.05
CA SER A 97 -5.54 -12.87 15.04
C SER A 97 -4.48 -13.96 15.11
N LEU A 98 -3.84 -14.27 13.99
CA LEU A 98 -2.70 -15.20 13.97
C LEU A 98 -1.38 -14.48 14.21
N THR A 99 -1.33 -13.18 13.96
CA THR A 99 -0.10 -12.36 14.04
C THR A 99 -0.01 -11.51 15.30
N GLY A 100 -1.14 -11.25 15.98
CA GLY A 100 -1.20 -10.32 17.12
C GLY A 100 -1.21 -8.85 16.67
N GLY A 101 -0.61 -7.98 17.50
CA GLY A 101 -0.44 -6.56 17.21
C GLY A 101 -1.64 -5.68 17.59
N SER A 102 -1.52 -4.40 17.28
CA SER A 102 -2.59 -3.41 17.44
C SER A 102 -2.81 -2.65 16.16
N ARG A 103 -4.05 -2.33 15.82
CA ARG A 103 -4.42 -1.56 14.64
C ARG A 103 -5.27 -0.38 15.05
N ILE A 104 -4.84 0.81 14.68
CA ILE A 104 -5.59 2.05 14.89
C ILE A 104 -6.12 2.50 13.53
N ASN A 105 -7.42 2.50 13.36
CA ASN A 105 -8.08 2.88 12.13
C ASN A 105 -8.65 4.29 12.26
N VAL A 106 -8.22 5.19 11.38
CA VAL A 106 -8.66 6.59 11.34
C VAL A 106 -9.35 6.81 10.00
N SER A 107 -10.63 6.47 9.95
CA SER A 107 -11.43 6.64 8.73
C SER A 107 -11.70 8.13 8.45
N PRO A 108 -11.54 8.64 7.20
CA PRO A 108 -11.15 7.95 5.96
C PRO A 108 -9.63 7.90 5.69
N LEU A 109 -8.79 8.31 6.62
CA LEU A 109 -7.35 8.54 6.41
C LEU A 109 -6.54 7.24 6.25
N GLY A 110 -7.02 6.12 6.80
CA GLY A 110 -6.33 4.84 6.74
C GLY A 110 -6.10 4.21 8.11
N ALA A 111 -5.15 3.30 8.21
CA ALA A 111 -4.86 2.61 9.45
C ALA A 111 -3.36 2.60 9.80
N LEU A 112 -3.10 2.59 11.10
CA LEU A 112 -1.81 2.46 11.71
C LEU A 112 -1.71 1.06 12.33
N GLU A 113 -0.80 0.23 11.84
CA GLU A 113 -0.55 -1.10 12.38
C GLU A 113 0.72 -1.09 13.22
N LEU A 114 0.61 -1.60 14.44
CA LEU A 114 1.70 -1.66 15.41
C LEU A 114 1.97 -3.11 15.75
N ASP A 115 3.19 -3.59 15.55
CA ASP A 115 3.64 -4.91 15.99
C ASP A 115 3.88 -4.92 17.50
N SER A 116 2.82 -4.54 18.27
CA SER A 116 2.90 -4.32 19.70
C SER A 116 3.10 -5.61 20.51
N HIS A 117 2.67 -6.77 20.00
CA HIS A 117 2.80 -8.07 20.66
C HIS A 117 2.52 -9.22 19.69
N SER A 118 3.03 -10.40 20.00
CA SER A 118 2.74 -11.66 19.30
C SER A 118 1.83 -12.52 20.17
N ALA A 119 0.53 -12.46 19.92
CA ALA A 119 -0.48 -13.26 20.63
C ALA A 119 -1.64 -13.54 19.67
N PRO A 120 -2.48 -14.57 19.94
CA PRO A 120 -3.61 -14.90 19.06
C PRO A 120 -4.80 -13.93 19.21
N LEU A 121 -4.54 -12.71 19.63
CA LEU A 121 -5.50 -11.61 19.76
C LEU A 121 -4.90 -10.32 19.21
N ARG A 122 -5.72 -9.52 18.52
CA ARG A 122 -5.37 -8.19 18.01
C ARG A 122 -6.32 -7.16 18.60
N LEU A 123 -5.76 -6.01 18.99
CA LEU A 123 -6.54 -4.86 19.44
C LEU A 123 -6.80 -3.94 18.22
N ASP A 124 -8.04 -3.82 17.82
CA ASP A 124 -8.46 -2.86 16.80
C ASP A 124 -9.08 -1.64 17.52
N VAL A 125 -8.60 -0.46 17.17
CA VAL A 125 -9.09 0.84 17.68
C VAL A 125 -9.58 1.65 16.49
N ASP A 126 -10.89 1.80 16.36
CA ASP A 126 -11.49 2.64 15.33
C ASP A 126 -11.74 4.03 15.92
N VAL A 127 -11.17 5.07 15.28
CA VAL A 127 -11.45 6.47 15.63
C VAL A 127 -12.68 6.90 14.85
N ASP A 128 -13.81 7.04 15.56
CA ASP A 128 -15.10 7.36 14.94
C ASP A 128 -15.20 8.84 14.55
N ARG A 129 -14.79 9.73 15.46
CA ARG A 129 -14.84 11.18 15.25
C ARG A 129 -13.99 11.93 16.27
N LEU A 130 -13.65 13.18 15.94
CA LEU A 130 -13.14 14.15 16.90
C LEU A 130 -14.33 14.77 17.64
N ASP A 131 -14.25 14.84 18.96
CA ASP A 131 -15.22 15.54 19.79
C ASP A 131 -15.01 17.06 19.63
N PRO A 132 -15.99 17.81 19.07
CA PRO A 132 -15.80 19.22 18.80
C PRO A 132 -15.55 20.05 20.06
N GLU A 133 -16.22 19.72 21.17
CA GLU A 133 -16.09 20.48 22.44
C GLU A 133 -14.71 20.29 23.06
N ARG A 134 -14.22 19.05 23.06
CA ARG A 134 -12.89 18.73 23.59
C ARG A 134 -11.77 19.26 22.70
N SER A 135 -11.95 19.19 21.37
CA SER A 135 -11.01 19.76 20.41
C SER A 135 -10.93 21.28 20.54
N GLN A 136 -12.07 21.96 20.67
CA GLN A 136 -12.15 23.39 20.91
C GLN A 136 -11.47 23.80 22.22
N ALA A 137 -11.70 23.02 23.29
CA ALA A 137 -11.09 23.27 24.60
C ALA A 137 -9.55 23.11 24.60
N LEU A 138 -8.98 22.34 23.65
CA LEU A 138 -7.54 22.25 23.44
C LEU A 138 -7.01 23.47 22.69
N VAL A 139 -7.74 23.96 21.68
CA VAL A 139 -7.39 25.17 20.93
C VAL A 139 -7.44 26.41 21.84
N ASP A 140 -8.46 26.50 22.68
CA ASP A 140 -8.66 27.63 23.62
C ASP A 140 -7.61 27.67 24.76
N ARG A 141 -6.99 26.53 25.06
CA ARG A 141 -6.00 26.39 26.16
C ARG A 141 -4.79 25.58 25.73
N PRO A 142 -3.82 26.20 25.05
CA PRO A 142 -2.63 25.51 24.54
C PRO A 142 -1.79 24.79 25.63
N GLU A 143 -1.85 25.27 26.87
CA GLU A 143 -1.19 24.64 28.04
C GLU A 143 -1.66 23.19 28.29
N ARG A 144 -2.87 22.83 27.85
CA ARG A 144 -3.38 21.44 27.96
C ARG A 144 -2.68 20.43 27.07
N PHE A 145 -2.02 20.88 26.00
CA PHE A 145 -1.24 19.96 25.14
C PHE A 145 -0.11 19.27 25.91
N SER A 146 0.49 19.93 26.91
CA SER A 146 1.53 19.32 27.74
C SER A 146 1.04 18.15 28.59
N HIS A 147 -0.26 18.10 28.88
CA HIS A 147 -0.91 17.03 29.67
C HIS A 147 -1.69 16.03 28.82
N LEU A 148 -1.87 16.30 27.52
CA LEU A 148 -2.65 15.46 26.61
C LEU A 148 -2.08 14.04 26.51
N GLN A 149 -0.75 13.90 26.50
CA GLN A 149 -0.09 12.59 26.46
C GLN A 149 -0.43 11.74 27.69
N ASP A 150 -0.46 12.36 28.88
CA ASP A 150 -0.81 11.67 30.13
C ASP A 150 -2.31 11.33 30.19
N GLU A 151 -3.16 12.20 29.62
CA GLU A 151 -4.61 11.97 29.51
C GLU A 151 -4.90 10.81 28.56
N VAL A 152 -4.38 10.84 27.34
CA VAL A 152 -4.50 9.77 26.34
C VAL A 152 -3.99 8.43 26.90
N THR A 153 -2.84 8.45 27.58
CA THR A 153 -2.27 7.23 28.18
C THR A 153 -3.18 6.63 29.24
N ARG A 154 -3.79 7.47 30.07
CA ARG A 154 -4.75 7.03 31.10
C ARG A 154 -6.03 6.48 30.50
N ASP A 155 -6.59 7.17 29.48
CA ASP A 155 -7.82 6.80 28.81
C ASP A 155 -7.66 5.47 28.06
N VAL A 156 -6.54 5.29 27.33
CA VAL A 156 -6.21 4.02 26.67
C VAL A 156 -6.06 2.90 27.68
N ALA A 157 -5.38 3.14 28.80
CA ALA A 157 -5.22 2.12 29.84
C ALA A 157 -6.56 1.75 30.48
N ALA A 158 -7.42 2.73 30.75
CA ALA A 158 -8.76 2.52 31.28
C ALA A 158 -9.66 1.75 30.30
N GLY A 159 -9.67 2.17 29.02
CA GLY A 159 -10.42 1.51 27.95
C GLY A 159 -9.94 0.07 27.73
N THR A 160 -8.64 -0.17 27.67
CA THR A 160 -8.08 -1.52 27.53
C THR A 160 -8.45 -2.42 28.70
N ARG A 161 -8.44 -1.89 29.94
CA ARG A 161 -8.86 -2.65 31.13
C ARG A 161 -10.35 -3.03 31.06
N GLU A 162 -11.21 -2.09 30.72
CA GLU A 162 -12.64 -2.34 30.56
C GLU A 162 -12.91 -3.36 29.45
N LEU A 163 -12.26 -3.22 28.30
CA LEU A 163 -12.34 -4.17 27.19
C LEU A 163 -11.90 -5.57 27.62
N ALA A 164 -10.81 -5.68 28.38
CA ALA A 164 -10.32 -6.97 28.90
C ALA A 164 -11.38 -7.64 29.80
N VAL A 165 -11.99 -6.90 30.72
CA VAL A 165 -13.05 -7.44 31.62
C VAL A 165 -14.27 -7.88 30.79
N ARG A 166 -14.76 -7.05 29.88
CA ARG A 166 -15.90 -7.40 28.99
C ARG A 166 -15.60 -8.61 28.13
N SER A 167 -14.40 -8.66 27.55
CA SER A 167 -13.96 -9.79 26.73
C SER A 167 -13.86 -11.09 27.53
N CYS A 168 -13.39 -11.04 28.78
CA CYS A 168 -13.40 -12.20 29.70
C CYS A 168 -14.83 -12.72 29.92
N VAL A 169 -15.75 -11.82 30.22
CA VAL A 169 -17.17 -12.21 30.44
C VAL A 169 -17.77 -12.77 29.14
N ALA A 170 -17.52 -12.12 28.00
CA ALA A 170 -18.03 -12.54 26.71
C ALA A 170 -17.50 -13.93 26.29
N VAL A 171 -16.20 -14.18 26.44
CA VAL A 171 -15.54 -15.44 26.11
C VAL A 171 -16.04 -16.57 26.99
N VAL A 172 -16.09 -16.35 28.32
CA VAL A 172 -16.55 -17.37 29.27
C VAL A 172 -18.04 -17.69 29.10
N SER A 173 -18.89 -16.66 28.97
CA SER A 173 -20.31 -16.86 28.76
C SER A 173 -20.63 -17.51 27.41
N GLY A 174 -19.98 -17.08 26.34
CA GLY A 174 -20.15 -17.65 25.00
C GLY A 174 -19.71 -19.13 24.93
N ALA A 175 -18.55 -19.46 25.49
CA ALA A 175 -18.05 -20.84 25.54
C ALA A 175 -18.94 -21.72 26.44
N THR A 176 -19.42 -21.20 27.56
CA THR A 176 -20.32 -21.92 28.47
C THR A 176 -21.67 -22.14 27.82
N ALA A 177 -22.27 -21.12 27.18
CA ALA A 177 -23.56 -21.23 26.52
C ALA A 177 -23.50 -22.24 25.35
N LEU A 178 -22.50 -22.12 24.48
CA LEU A 178 -22.34 -23.08 23.37
C LEU A 178 -22.06 -24.49 23.89
N GLY A 179 -21.22 -24.61 24.94
CA GLY A 179 -20.96 -25.88 25.62
C GLY A 179 -22.22 -26.51 26.19
N LEU A 180 -23.15 -25.71 26.76
CA LEU A 180 -24.43 -26.19 27.25
C LEU A 180 -25.33 -26.68 26.12
N VAL A 181 -25.41 -25.95 25.02
CA VAL A 181 -26.20 -26.31 23.84
C VAL A 181 -25.71 -27.64 23.23
N VAL A 182 -24.39 -27.76 23.04
CA VAL A 182 -23.78 -28.92 22.36
C VAL A 182 -23.76 -30.14 23.27
N TYR A 183 -23.35 -30.01 24.52
CA TYR A 183 -23.16 -31.18 25.41
C TYR A 183 -24.38 -31.47 26.27
N ARG A 184 -25.30 -30.50 26.45
CA ARG A 184 -26.49 -30.61 27.29
C ARG A 184 -26.18 -31.10 28.72
N ARG A 185 -24.97 -30.84 29.23
CA ARG A 185 -24.48 -31.23 30.56
C ARG A 185 -23.77 -30.05 31.22
N PRO A 186 -24.27 -29.55 32.37
CA PRO A 186 -23.75 -28.33 33.00
C PRO A 186 -22.27 -28.45 33.39
N ARG A 187 -21.83 -29.61 33.85
CA ARG A 187 -20.41 -29.83 34.21
C ARG A 187 -19.47 -29.66 33.00
N ARG A 188 -19.87 -30.09 31.79
CA ARG A 188 -19.07 -29.91 30.56
C ARG A 188 -19.13 -28.48 30.05
N ALA A 189 -20.26 -27.81 30.20
CA ALA A 189 -20.40 -26.40 29.85
C ALA A 189 -19.49 -25.53 30.75
N LEU A 190 -19.47 -25.76 32.04
CA LEU A 190 -18.57 -25.06 32.96
C LEU A 190 -17.10 -25.37 32.66
N ALA A 191 -16.76 -26.62 32.32
CA ALA A 191 -15.40 -26.97 31.87
C ALA A 191 -15.02 -26.23 30.59
N ALA A 192 -15.95 -26.04 29.64
CA ALA A 192 -15.70 -25.24 28.43
C ALA A 192 -15.44 -23.77 28.76
N GLY A 193 -16.23 -23.16 29.67
CA GLY A 193 -15.98 -21.80 30.14
C GLY A 193 -14.64 -21.65 30.85
N GLY A 194 -14.28 -22.62 31.73
CA GLY A 194 -12.99 -22.64 32.42
C GLY A 194 -11.81 -22.77 31.45
N LEU A 195 -11.92 -23.64 30.42
CA LEU A 195 -10.90 -23.77 29.37
C LEU A 195 -10.79 -22.49 28.53
N ALA A 196 -11.91 -21.85 28.18
CA ALA A 196 -11.91 -20.58 27.48
C ALA A 196 -11.19 -19.48 28.26
N LEU A 197 -11.44 -19.38 29.56
CA LEU A 197 -10.76 -18.45 30.46
C LEU A 197 -9.25 -18.73 30.52
N THR A 198 -8.85 -20.00 30.59
CA THR A 198 -7.44 -20.39 30.62
C THR A 198 -6.73 -20.01 29.31
N LEU A 199 -7.37 -20.24 28.16
CA LEU A 199 -6.83 -19.87 26.85
C LEU A 199 -6.71 -18.34 26.71
N LEU A 200 -7.72 -17.59 27.17
CA LEU A 200 -7.68 -16.13 27.15
C LEU A 200 -6.57 -15.59 28.07
N ALA A 201 -6.44 -16.15 29.28
CA ALA A 201 -5.37 -15.79 30.20
C ALA A 201 -3.98 -16.10 29.62
N ALA A 202 -3.81 -17.27 28.98
CA ALA A 202 -2.58 -17.63 28.29
C ALA A 202 -2.26 -16.68 27.14
N SER A 203 -3.29 -16.24 26.38
CA SER A 203 -3.13 -15.22 25.32
C SER A 203 -2.70 -13.87 25.90
N GLY A 204 -3.29 -13.45 27.02
CA GLY A 204 -2.91 -12.21 27.71
C GLY A 204 -1.47 -12.26 28.25
N VAL A 205 -1.07 -13.39 28.83
CA VAL A 205 0.32 -13.61 29.29
C VAL A 205 1.28 -13.61 28.10
N SER A 206 0.91 -14.22 26.97
CA SER A 206 1.71 -14.19 25.73
C SER A 206 1.85 -12.74 25.21
N ALA A 207 0.76 -11.98 25.17
CA ALA A 207 0.80 -10.58 24.76
C ALA A 207 1.71 -9.74 25.66
N TYR A 208 1.62 -9.94 26.98
CA TYR A 208 2.48 -9.25 27.93
C TYR A 208 3.96 -9.67 27.81
N ALA A 209 4.24 -10.95 27.64
CA ALA A 209 5.60 -11.47 27.52
C ALA A 209 6.30 -11.05 26.20
N THR A 210 5.51 -10.84 25.12
CA THR A 210 6.00 -10.43 23.79
C THR A 210 5.79 -8.94 23.53
N TRP A 211 5.44 -8.16 24.57
CA TRP A 211 5.20 -6.74 24.43
C TRP A 211 6.43 -6.00 23.89
N ASN A 212 6.25 -5.31 22.76
CA ASN A 212 7.28 -4.51 22.10
C ASN A 212 6.96 -3.00 22.22
N PRO A 213 7.56 -2.30 23.20
CA PRO A 213 7.32 -0.87 23.37
C PRO A 213 7.90 -0.02 22.22
N LYS A 214 8.81 -0.58 21.40
CA LYS A 214 9.39 0.11 20.24
C LYS A 214 8.47 0.08 19.01
N SER A 215 7.42 -0.73 19.02
CA SER A 215 6.47 -0.81 17.90
C SER A 215 5.79 0.53 17.57
N VAL A 216 5.72 1.44 18.54
CA VAL A 216 5.22 2.81 18.33
C VAL A 216 6.20 3.67 17.53
N LEU A 217 7.49 3.31 17.53
CA LEU A 217 8.53 4.01 16.78
C LEU A 217 8.66 3.52 15.33
N GLU A 218 8.12 2.35 15.03
CA GLU A 218 8.17 1.73 13.71
C GLU A 218 6.77 1.28 13.28
N PRO A 219 5.79 2.19 13.20
CA PRO A 219 4.44 1.85 12.79
C PRO A 219 4.37 1.54 11.29
N LYS A 220 3.49 0.62 10.91
CA LYS A 220 3.14 0.37 9.51
C LYS A 220 1.89 1.17 9.17
N PHE A 221 1.99 2.02 8.18
CA PHE A 221 0.89 2.86 7.75
C PHE A 221 0.18 2.26 6.54
N SER A 222 -1.13 2.44 6.44
CA SER A 222 -1.94 2.03 5.28
C SER A 222 -2.96 3.11 4.91
N GLY A 223 -3.43 3.10 3.66
CA GLY A 223 -4.33 4.14 3.12
C GLY A 223 -3.63 5.49 2.98
N LEU A 224 -4.34 6.58 3.21
CA LEU A 224 -3.78 7.93 3.16
C LEU A 224 -2.66 8.16 4.19
N LEU A 225 -2.68 7.43 5.30
CA LEU A 225 -1.64 7.48 6.32
C LEU A 225 -0.31 6.86 5.87
N SER A 226 -0.26 6.10 4.78
CA SER A 226 0.98 5.53 4.26
C SER A 226 1.98 6.59 3.78
N SER A 227 1.49 7.81 3.46
CA SER A 227 2.32 8.97 3.18
C SER A 227 2.84 9.70 4.44
N ALA A 228 2.34 9.36 5.62
CA ALA A 228 2.74 9.98 6.88
C ALA A 228 4.23 9.79 7.27
N PRO A 229 4.91 8.66 6.97
CA PRO A 229 6.33 8.49 7.31
C PRO A 229 7.25 9.57 6.74
N SER A 230 6.94 10.11 5.56
CA SER A 230 7.73 11.21 4.97
C SER A 230 7.58 12.54 5.72
N LEU A 231 6.51 12.68 6.51
CA LEU A 231 6.25 13.84 7.38
C LEU A 231 6.76 13.61 8.82
N VAL A 232 7.01 12.36 9.20
CA VAL A 232 7.37 11.94 10.58
C VAL A 232 8.89 11.74 10.70
N GLY A 233 9.71 12.55 10.04
CA GLY A 233 11.18 12.48 10.14
C GLY A 233 11.73 12.65 11.56
N ASP A 234 10.92 13.12 12.50
CA ASP A 234 11.25 13.15 13.93
C ASP A 234 9.96 13.19 14.76
N ALA A 235 9.69 12.16 15.55
CA ALA A 235 8.54 12.14 16.47
C ALA A 235 8.54 13.31 17.49
N ARG A 236 9.66 14.04 17.61
CA ARG A 236 9.78 15.27 18.39
C ARG A 236 9.21 16.49 17.66
N SER A 237 9.29 16.56 16.32
CA SER A 237 8.75 17.68 15.55
C SER A 237 7.22 17.65 15.49
N ILE A 238 6.60 16.46 15.55
CA ILE A 238 5.13 16.31 15.55
C ILE A 238 4.49 17.04 16.74
N VAL A 239 5.11 17.01 17.91
CA VAL A 239 4.56 17.66 19.11
C VAL A 239 4.67 19.19 19.03
N THR A 240 5.65 19.70 18.29
CA THR A 240 5.87 21.15 18.11
C THR A 240 5.23 21.73 16.86
N GLU A 241 4.88 20.87 15.87
CA GLU A 241 4.29 21.28 14.58
C GLU A 241 2.91 20.69 14.33
N PHE A 242 2.24 20.20 15.38
CA PHE A 242 0.95 19.48 15.28
C PHE A 242 -0.14 20.30 14.58
N ASP A 243 -0.16 21.61 14.76
CA ASP A 243 -1.14 22.49 14.10
C ASP A 243 -0.91 22.58 12.58
N ILE A 244 0.36 22.61 12.17
CA ILE A 244 0.74 22.58 10.75
C ILE A 244 0.35 21.23 10.15
N TYR A 245 0.63 20.13 10.87
CA TYR A 245 0.30 18.79 10.45
C TYR A 245 -1.22 18.57 10.28
N GLN A 246 -2.05 19.05 11.20
CA GLN A 246 -3.52 18.96 11.07
C GLN A 246 -4.05 19.76 9.87
N GLN A 247 -3.51 20.96 9.65
CA GLN A 247 -3.89 21.78 8.49
C GLN A 247 -3.50 21.10 7.19
N GLU A 248 -2.31 20.50 7.11
CA GLU A 248 -1.84 19.76 5.95
C GLU A 248 -2.69 18.52 5.68
N LEU A 249 -3.03 17.76 6.73
CA LEU A 249 -3.89 16.58 6.61
C LEU A 249 -5.31 16.94 6.14
N ALA A 250 -5.89 18.03 6.68
CA ALA A 250 -7.20 18.53 6.25
C ALA A 250 -7.18 19.01 4.79
N ARG A 251 -6.10 19.69 4.38
CA ARG A 251 -5.88 20.09 2.99
C ARG A 251 -5.79 18.86 2.08
N LEU A 252 -5.06 17.84 2.48
CA LEU A 252 -4.86 16.61 1.72
C LEU A 252 -6.19 15.90 1.48
N VAL A 253 -7.04 15.73 2.50
CA VAL A 253 -8.38 15.13 2.38
C VAL A 253 -9.28 15.96 1.45
N THR A 254 -9.30 17.28 1.61
CA THR A 254 -10.09 18.17 0.75
C THR A 254 -9.63 18.11 -0.71
N ASN A 255 -8.34 17.99 -0.92
CA ASN A 255 -7.73 17.96 -2.25
C ASN A 255 -7.98 16.64 -2.97
N VAL A 256 -7.94 15.50 -2.25
CA VAL A 256 -8.30 14.18 -2.80
C VAL A 256 -9.74 14.19 -3.34
N THR A 257 -10.67 14.75 -2.58
CA THR A 257 -12.08 14.85 -3.03
C THR A 257 -12.22 15.70 -4.30
N LYS A 258 -11.53 16.83 -4.37
CA LYS A 258 -11.58 17.72 -5.54
C LYS A 258 -10.93 17.11 -6.79
N LEU A 259 -9.83 16.36 -6.62
CA LEU A 259 -9.18 15.65 -7.72
C LEU A 259 -10.07 14.52 -8.25
N TYR A 260 -10.78 13.81 -7.36
CA TYR A 260 -11.74 12.80 -7.76
C TYR A 260 -12.89 13.41 -8.58
N ASP A 261 -13.44 14.56 -8.14
CA ASP A 261 -14.48 15.28 -8.89
C ASP A 261 -13.95 15.70 -10.27
N ALA A 262 -12.72 16.20 -10.36
CA ALA A 262 -12.11 16.59 -11.63
C ALA A 262 -11.92 15.42 -12.59
N THR A 263 -11.49 14.25 -12.10
CA THR A 263 -11.35 13.03 -12.92
C THR A 263 -12.68 12.52 -13.43
N SER A 264 -13.75 12.61 -12.66
CA SER A 264 -15.09 12.16 -13.07
C SER A 264 -15.69 12.99 -14.21
N THR A 265 -15.12 14.18 -14.51
CA THR A 265 -15.56 15.05 -15.61
C THR A 265 -14.85 14.82 -16.94
N LEU A 266 -13.87 13.88 -16.99
CA LEU A 266 -13.17 13.56 -18.23
C LEU A 266 -14.11 12.97 -19.28
N PRO A 267 -13.90 13.23 -20.58
CA PRO A 267 -14.74 12.70 -21.64
C PRO A 267 -14.64 11.18 -21.70
N VAL A 268 -15.79 10.52 -21.89
CA VAL A 268 -15.86 9.06 -22.06
C VAL A 268 -15.21 8.67 -23.39
N TYR A 269 -14.25 7.78 -23.35
CA TYR A 269 -13.56 7.25 -24.53
C TYR A 269 -14.43 6.20 -25.25
N GLN A 270 -14.42 6.23 -26.59
CA GLN A 270 -15.03 5.14 -27.38
C GLN A 270 -13.93 4.14 -27.77
N PRO A 271 -14.06 2.85 -27.38
CA PRO A 271 -13.02 1.85 -27.61
C PRO A 271 -12.85 1.53 -29.09
N ASP A 272 -11.60 1.50 -29.57
CA ASP A 272 -11.19 1.01 -30.88
C ASP A 272 -10.48 -0.34 -30.70
N PRO A 273 -11.03 -1.46 -31.22
CA PRO A 273 -10.43 -2.79 -31.09
C PRO A 273 -9.03 -2.90 -31.74
N GLY A 274 -8.70 -2.02 -32.69
CA GLY A 274 -7.40 -1.98 -33.37
C GLY A 274 -6.30 -1.31 -32.57
N THR A 275 -6.62 -0.77 -31.39
CA THR A 275 -5.69 0.03 -30.58
C THR A 275 -5.39 -0.66 -29.25
N ILE A 276 -4.13 -0.56 -28.81
CA ILE A 276 -3.69 -0.89 -27.44
C ILE A 276 -3.51 0.43 -26.69
N ARG A 277 -4.11 0.56 -25.52
CA ARG A 277 -4.09 1.77 -24.71
C ARG A 277 -3.14 1.62 -23.54
N VAL A 278 -2.13 2.45 -23.50
CA VAL A 278 -1.11 2.46 -22.46
C VAL A 278 -1.25 3.73 -21.63
N LEU A 279 -1.49 3.58 -20.34
CA LEU A 279 -1.47 4.71 -19.40
C LEU A 279 -0.03 4.90 -18.91
N HIS A 280 0.57 6.05 -19.24
CA HIS A 280 1.88 6.44 -18.75
C HIS A 280 1.73 7.35 -17.55
N VAL A 281 2.33 6.94 -16.42
CA VAL A 281 2.37 7.64 -15.13
C VAL A 281 3.82 7.70 -14.63
N SER A 282 4.12 8.64 -13.75
CA SER A 282 5.46 8.83 -13.17
C SER A 282 5.40 9.74 -11.95
N ASP A 283 6.42 9.70 -11.11
CA ASP A 283 6.68 10.68 -10.05
C ASP A 283 5.46 10.84 -9.13
N ILE A 284 5.00 9.73 -8.55
CA ILE A 284 3.82 9.65 -7.67
C ILE A 284 4.11 10.21 -6.27
N HIS A 285 5.33 9.96 -5.74
CA HIS A 285 5.83 10.53 -4.50
C HIS A 285 4.84 10.42 -3.32
N LEU A 286 4.42 9.20 -3.03
CA LEU A 286 3.53 8.87 -1.90
C LEU A 286 2.21 9.66 -1.88
N ASN A 287 1.75 10.24 -3.01
CA ASN A 287 0.44 10.87 -3.06
C ASN A 287 -0.68 9.83 -3.25
N PRO A 288 -1.49 9.55 -2.22
CA PRO A 288 -2.52 8.51 -2.31
C PRO A 288 -3.66 8.88 -3.28
N ALA A 289 -3.83 10.17 -3.61
CA ALA A 289 -4.80 10.60 -4.62
C ALA A 289 -4.44 10.07 -6.02
N ALA A 290 -3.16 9.82 -6.30
CA ALA A 290 -2.72 9.27 -7.58
C ALA A 290 -3.35 7.92 -7.87
N TRP A 291 -3.52 7.04 -6.87
CA TRP A 291 -4.14 5.72 -7.07
C TRP A 291 -5.59 5.81 -7.49
N HIS A 292 -6.35 6.76 -6.94
CA HIS A 292 -7.74 7.01 -7.36
C HIS A 292 -7.82 7.57 -8.76
N ILE A 293 -6.91 8.49 -9.12
CA ILE A 293 -6.80 9.05 -10.47
C ILE A 293 -6.45 7.96 -11.47
N ILE A 294 -5.42 7.15 -11.18
CA ILE A 294 -4.99 6.05 -12.05
C ILE A 294 -6.14 5.05 -12.24
N ALA A 295 -6.81 4.61 -11.17
CA ALA A 295 -7.95 3.70 -11.26
C ALA A 295 -9.09 4.28 -12.10
N SER A 296 -9.42 5.54 -11.92
CA SER A 296 -10.44 6.24 -12.71
C SER A 296 -10.07 6.33 -14.20
N LEU A 297 -8.80 6.62 -14.51
CA LEU A 297 -8.31 6.66 -15.89
C LEU A 297 -8.31 5.26 -16.52
N VAL A 298 -7.93 4.23 -15.76
CA VAL A 298 -7.97 2.83 -16.22
C VAL A 298 -9.38 2.44 -16.63
N GLU A 299 -10.37 2.78 -15.81
CA GLU A 299 -11.78 2.48 -16.10
C GLU A 299 -12.31 3.31 -17.28
N GLN A 300 -12.10 4.65 -17.27
CA GLN A 300 -12.66 5.55 -18.27
C GLN A 300 -12.08 5.36 -19.67
N TYR A 301 -10.79 5.06 -19.76
CA TYR A 301 -10.10 4.86 -21.04
C TYR A 301 -9.93 3.38 -21.40
N GLU A 302 -10.46 2.45 -20.58
CA GLU A 302 -10.31 1.00 -20.76
C GLU A 302 -8.86 0.60 -21.04
N ILE A 303 -7.94 0.97 -20.14
CA ILE A 303 -6.51 0.84 -20.30
C ILE A 303 -6.10 -0.64 -20.35
N ASP A 304 -5.30 -1.01 -21.36
CA ASP A 304 -4.76 -2.36 -21.54
C ASP A 304 -3.48 -2.60 -20.70
N VAL A 305 -2.68 -1.55 -20.45
CA VAL A 305 -1.40 -1.61 -19.71
C VAL A 305 -1.14 -0.28 -19.02
N ILE A 306 -0.71 -0.31 -17.76
CA ILE A 306 -0.17 0.85 -17.05
C ILE A 306 1.37 0.77 -17.10
N VAL A 307 2.04 1.85 -17.47
CA VAL A 307 3.49 1.98 -17.40
C VAL A 307 3.83 3.12 -16.44
N ASP A 308 4.47 2.77 -15.35
CA ASP A 308 5.00 3.70 -14.36
C ASP A 308 6.52 3.82 -14.55
N SER A 309 6.98 5.01 -14.87
CA SER A 309 8.39 5.29 -15.10
C SER A 309 9.16 5.66 -13.81
N GLY A 310 8.62 5.35 -12.61
CA GLY A 310 9.36 5.40 -11.35
C GLY A 310 9.09 6.65 -10.51
N ASP A 311 9.83 6.76 -9.40
CA ASP A 311 9.62 7.72 -8.33
C ASP A 311 8.21 7.62 -7.72
N THR A 312 7.83 6.39 -7.43
CA THR A 312 6.57 6.07 -6.73
C THR A 312 6.68 6.41 -5.25
N MET A 313 7.87 6.25 -4.67
CA MET A 313 8.22 6.51 -3.28
C MET A 313 8.91 7.86 -3.08
N ASP A 314 9.16 8.23 -1.82
CA ASP A 314 9.98 9.39 -1.43
C ASP A 314 11.36 8.97 -0.90
N HIS A 315 11.44 7.84 -0.17
CA HIS A 315 12.65 7.34 0.47
C HIS A 315 12.94 5.88 0.13
N GLY A 316 12.04 5.17 -0.55
CA GLY A 316 12.19 3.76 -0.89
C GLY A 316 12.34 2.85 0.33
N SER A 317 11.76 3.23 1.46
CA SER A 317 11.85 2.47 2.70
C SER A 317 10.79 1.36 2.79
N ALA A 318 11.06 0.32 3.58
CA ALA A 318 10.09 -0.75 3.82
C ALA A 318 8.81 -0.24 4.51
N ALA A 319 8.89 0.86 5.27
CA ALA A 319 7.75 1.47 5.93
C ALA A 319 6.76 2.08 4.92
N GLU A 320 7.24 2.51 3.76
CA GLU A 320 6.43 3.10 2.69
C GLU A 320 5.73 2.04 1.82
N ASN A 321 6.16 0.77 1.85
CA ASN A 321 5.66 -0.28 0.95
C ASN A 321 4.14 -0.47 0.98
N GLY A 322 3.47 -0.22 2.12
CA GLY A 322 2.01 -0.28 2.23
C GLY A 322 1.27 0.70 1.30
N PHE A 323 1.95 1.75 0.83
CA PHE A 323 1.43 2.69 -0.17
C PHE A 323 1.16 2.02 -1.53
N LEU A 324 1.88 0.93 -1.86
CA LEU A 324 1.76 0.21 -3.13
C LEU A 324 0.60 -0.80 -3.17
N ASP A 325 -0.04 -1.10 -2.04
CA ASP A 325 -1.10 -2.11 -2.00
C ASP A 325 -2.23 -1.90 -3.02
N PRO A 326 -2.69 -0.66 -3.31
CA PRO A 326 -3.72 -0.40 -4.32
C PRO A 326 -3.35 -0.84 -5.74
N VAL A 327 -2.06 -0.98 -6.06
CA VAL A 327 -1.60 -1.45 -7.39
C VAL A 327 -2.19 -2.81 -7.75
N ARG A 328 -2.47 -3.66 -6.76
CA ARG A 328 -3.07 -4.99 -6.97
C ARG A 328 -4.44 -4.95 -7.63
N ASP A 329 -5.18 -3.87 -7.39
CA ASP A 329 -6.61 -3.74 -7.73
C ASP A 329 -6.88 -2.71 -8.83
N LEU A 330 -5.82 -2.22 -9.53
CA LEU A 330 -5.95 -1.21 -10.59
C LEU A 330 -6.66 -1.70 -11.88
N GLY A 331 -6.95 -3.00 -12.00
CA GLY A 331 -7.72 -3.56 -13.11
C GLY A 331 -6.94 -3.79 -14.42
N ALA A 332 -5.69 -3.33 -14.52
CA ALA A 332 -4.79 -3.52 -15.66
C ALA A 332 -3.40 -4.02 -15.21
N PRO A 333 -2.65 -4.71 -16.07
CA PRO A 333 -1.24 -5.03 -15.82
C PRO A 333 -0.42 -3.76 -15.57
N TYR A 334 0.46 -3.80 -14.59
CA TYR A 334 1.29 -2.69 -14.16
C TYR A 334 2.76 -2.99 -14.45
N VAL A 335 3.37 -2.19 -15.30
CA VAL A 335 4.79 -2.26 -15.66
C VAL A 335 5.52 -1.13 -14.95
N TRP A 336 6.60 -1.42 -14.26
CA TRP A 336 7.30 -0.47 -13.41
C TRP A 336 8.81 -0.54 -13.56
N VAL A 337 9.46 0.62 -13.52
CA VAL A 337 10.91 0.77 -13.35
C VAL A 337 11.19 1.52 -12.07
N ARG A 338 12.31 1.22 -11.43
CA ARG A 338 12.77 1.94 -10.25
C ARG A 338 13.25 3.34 -10.63
N GLY A 339 12.71 4.38 -9.99
CA GLY A 339 13.24 5.74 -10.02
C GLY A 339 14.34 5.98 -8.98
N ASN A 340 14.85 7.20 -8.91
CA ASN A 340 15.93 7.55 -7.97
C ASN A 340 15.45 7.72 -6.51
N HIS A 341 14.15 7.84 -6.26
CA HIS A 341 13.54 7.83 -4.94
C HIS A 341 13.06 6.44 -4.50
N ASP A 342 12.98 5.49 -5.44
CA ASP A 342 12.64 4.11 -5.13
C ASP A 342 13.89 3.30 -4.77
N SER A 343 13.70 2.15 -4.13
CA SER A 343 14.78 1.27 -3.74
C SER A 343 14.58 -0.17 -4.22
N THR A 344 15.59 -1.02 -4.05
CA THR A 344 15.45 -2.46 -4.22
C THR A 344 14.44 -3.08 -3.26
N VAL A 345 14.23 -2.47 -2.08
CA VAL A 345 13.21 -2.91 -1.12
C VAL A 345 11.80 -2.66 -1.67
N THR A 346 11.60 -1.52 -2.37
CA THR A 346 10.37 -1.20 -3.10
C THR A 346 10.16 -2.20 -4.24
N GLN A 347 11.21 -2.46 -5.01
CA GLN A 347 11.21 -3.42 -6.12
C GLN A 347 10.81 -4.82 -5.64
N ASP A 348 11.49 -5.36 -4.61
CA ASP A 348 11.22 -6.68 -4.02
C ASP A 348 9.77 -6.80 -3.50
N TYR A 349 9.16 -5.67 -3.13
CA TYR A 349 7.76 -5.65 -2.69
C TYR A 349 6.80 -5.75 -3.87
N LEU A 350 7.03 -4.97 -4.93
CA LEU A 350 6.22 -4.98 -6.15
C LEU A 350 6.30 -6.31 -6.92
N GLU A 351 7.46 -6.98 -6.93
CA GLU A 351 7.64 -8.28 -7.58
C GLU A 351 6.73 -9.39 -7.02
N LYS A 352 6.20 -9.22 -5.80
CA LYS A 352 5.24 -10.15 -5.20
C LYS A 352 3.83 -10.04 -5.77
N PHE A 353 3.54 -8.98 -6.54
CA PHE A 353 2.22 -8.73 -7.08
C PHE A 353 2.05 -9.42 -8.43
N ARG A 354 0.96 -10.15 -8.62
CA ARG A 354 0.74 -10.95 -9.83
C ARG A 354 0.56 -10.13 -11.10
N ASN A 355 -0.03 -8.94 -10.97
CA ASN A 355 -0.29 -8.02 -12.07
C ASN A 355 0.88 -7.08 -12.36
N VAL A 356 1.96 -7.12 -11.58
CA VAL A 356 3.13 -6.25 -11.76
C VAL A 356 4.22 -6.94 -12.58
N ARG A 357 4.89 -6.16 -13.41
CA ARG A 357 6.13 -6.51 -14.10
C ARG A 357 7.17 -5.43 -13.84
N VAL A 358 8.19 -5.80 -13.08
CA VAL A 358 9.34 -4.94 -12.83
C VAL A 358 10.34 -5.09 -13.98
N LEU A 359 10.86 -3.98 -14.46
CA LEU A 359 11.88 -3.93 -15.51
C LEU A 359 13.18 -3.36 -14.93
N ASP A 360 14.25 -4.15 -14.92
CA ASP A 360 15.52 -3.74 -14.31
C ASP A 360 16.77 -4.19 -15.11
N ASP A 361 16.62 -5.10 -16.07
CA ASP A 361 17.75 -5.74 -16.77
C ASP A 361 17.78 -5.51 -18.28
N GLY A 362 16.93 -4.65 -18.80
CA GLY A 362 16.79 -4.36 -20.23
C GLY A 362 16.12 -5.48 -21.05
N ARG A 363 15.68 -6.58 -20.41
CA ARG A 363 14.94 -7.65 -21.11
C ARG A 363 13.48 -7.26 -21.28
N ALA A 364 12.93 -7.56 -22.45
CA ALA A 364 11.54 -7.26 -22.74
C ALA A 364 10.60 -8.29 -22.11
N VAL A 365 9.55 -7.78 -21.49
CA VAL A 365 8.37 -8.53 -21.09
C VAL A 365 7.25 -8.33 -22.11
N ASN A 366 6.39 -9.33 -22.29
CA ASN A 366 5.22 -9.20 -23.16
C ASN A 366 4.00 -8.90 -22.28
N VAL A 367 3.45 -7.70 -22.40
CA VAL A 367 2.31 -7.24 -21.60
C VAL A 367 1.32 -6.51 -22.52
N GLY A 368 0.04 -6.89 -22.49
CA GLY A 368 -1.01 -6.28 -23.31
C GLY A 368 -0.78 -6.37 -24.82
N GLY A 369 0.07 -7.29 -25.28
CA GLY A 369 0.45 -7.43 -26.71
C GLY A 369 1.63 -6.56 -27.13
N LEU A 370 2.24 -5.81 -26.21
CA LEU A 370 3.43 -5.00 -26.41
C LEU A 370 4.66 -5.66 -25.77
N ARG A 371 5.82 -5.49 -26.40
CA ARG A 371 7.12 -5.85 -25.84
C ARG A 371 7.73 -4.62 -25.20
N ILE A 372 7.80 -4.62 -23.87
CA ILE A 372 8.24 -3.50 -23.07
C ILE A 372 9.52 -3.90 -22.33
N ALA A 373 10.60 -3.14 -22.48
CA ALA A 373 11.86 -3.33 -21.77
C ALA A 373 12.20 -2.08 -20.96
N GLY A 374 13.00 -2.22 -19.92
CA GLY A 374 13.41 -1.06 -19.14
C GLY A 374 14.54 -1.37 -18.19
N THR A 375 15.02 -0.34 -17.52
CA THR A 375 16.06 -0.43 -16.50
C THR A 375 15.74 0.49 -15.33
N GLY A 376 16.11 0.07 -14.11
CA GLY A 376 16.01 0.89 -12.91
C GLY A 376 17.03 2.03 -12.96
N ASP A 377 16.72 3.14 -12.28
CA ASP A 377 17.65 4.25 -12.14
C ASP A 377 18.93 3.80 -11.41
N ALA A 378 20.09 4.22 -11.93
CA ALA A 378 21.38 3.93 -11.35
C ALA A 378 21.66 4.71 -10.04
N SER A 379 20.87 5.77 -9.80
CA SER A 379 21.01 6.64 -8.65
C SER A 379 19.88 6.35 -7.67
N PHE A 380 20.23 6.15 -6.40
CA PHE A 380 19.27 6.06 -5.30
C PHE A 380 19.64 7.14 -4.27
N THR A 381 18.71 8.06 -4.04
CA THR A 381 18.91 9.15 -3.07
C THR A 381 17.79 9.14 -2.04
N PRO A 382 17.92 8.34 -0.95
CA PRO A 382 16.91 8.32 0.11
C PRO A 382 16.81 9.67 0.84
N ASP A 383 17.86 10.49 0.71
CA ASP A 383 17.94 11.82 1.32
C ASP A 383 17.84 12.91 0.23
N ARG A 384 16.85 13.79 0.35
CA ARG A 384 16.51 14.85 -0.63
C ARG A 384 17.58 15.95 -0.74
N THR A 385 18.63 15.92 0.08
CA THR A 385 19.68 16.95 0.14
C THR A 385 20.85 16.68 -0.80
N GLY A 386 20.90 15.53 -1.47
CA GLY A 386 21.95 15.20 -2.43
C GLY A 386 21.80 15.94 -3.76
N PRO A 387 22.89 16.29 -4.45
CA PRO A 387 22.81 16.80 -5.82
C PRO A 387 22.17 15.72 -6.70
N GLY A 388 21.09 16.07 -7.40
CA GLY A 388 20.37 15.17 -8.30
C GLY A 388 21.30 14.44 -9.26
N GLY A 389 20.98 13.18 -9.51
CA GLY A 389 21.53 12.16 -10.37
C GLY A 389 22.92 12.38 -10.99
N ASN A 390 23.78 11.41 -10.82
CA ASN A 390 25.06 11.37 -11.53
C ASN A 390 24.80 11.15 -13.04
N LYS A 391 24.83 12.21 -13.86
CA LYS A 391 24.60 12.15 -15.31
C LYS A 391 25.44 11.08 -16.00
N ALA A 392 26.68 10.88 -15.58
CA ALA A 392 27.55 9.85 -16.15
C ALA A 392 27.07 8.44 -15.84
N ALA A 393 26.54 8.21 -14.63
CA ALA A 393 25.93 6.93 -14.28
C ALA A 393 24.65 6.66 -15.08
N ALA A 394 23.79 7.67 -15.25
CA ALA A 394 22.59 7.59 -16.07
C ALA A 394 22.93 7.29 -17.55
N GLN A 395 23.94 7.94 -18.12
CA GLN A 395 24.38 7.66 -19.49
C GLN A 395 24.97 6.25 -19.64
N LEU A 396 25.75 5.77 -18.66
CA LEU A 396 26.27 4.40 -18.68
C LEU A 396 25.15 3.36 -18.64
N GLU A 397 24.15 3.58 -17.78
CA GLU A 397 22.99 2.68 -17.68
C GLU A 397 22.16 2.72 -18.99
N GLY A 398 21.96 3.91 -19.56
CA GLY A 398 21.31 4.06 -20.86
C GLY A 398 22.03 3.33 -21.98
N ALA A 399 23.37 3.38 -22.01
CA ALA A 399 24.18 2.63 -22.96
C ALA A 399 24.02 1.11 -22.81
N ARG A 400 23.90 0.59 -21.58
CA ARG A 400 23.60 -0.82 -21.28
C ARG A 400 22.21 -1.21 -21.79
N LEU A 401 21.20 -0.40 -21.47
CA LEU A 401 19.84 -0.61 -21.98
C LEU A 401 19.83 -0.63 -23.50
N ALA A 402 20.44 0.37 -24.15
CA ALA A 402 20.54 0.42 -25.62
C ALA A 402 21.24 -0.80 -26.23
N SER A 403 22.25 -1.36 -25.55
CA SER A 403 22.88 -2.63 -25.98
C SER A 403 21.90 -3.78 -25.91
N ALA A 404 21.19 -3.94 -24.79
CA ALA A 404 20.19 -5.00 -24.59
C ALA A 404 19.04 -4.91 -25.62
N LEU A 405 18.63 -3.68 -26.00
CA LEU A 405 17.60 -3.46 -27.00
C LEU A 405 18.10 -3.89 -28.42
N ARG A 406 19.34 -3.55 -28.81
CA ARG A 406 19.95 -3.99 -30.07
C ARG A 406 20.12 -5.50 -30.16
N ASP A 407 20.50 -6.14 -29.06
CA ASP A 407 20.64 -7.60 -29.01
C ASP A 407 19.28 -8.29 -29.26
N GLN A 408 18.20 -7.77 -28.71
CA GLN A 408 16.85 -8.28 -28.94
C GLN A 408 16.34 -8.01 -30.35
N GLU A 409 16.65 -6.86 -30.94
CA GLU A 409 16.33 -6.55 -32.31
C GLU A 409 17.08 -7.51 -33.25
N SER A 410 18.38 -7.75 -33.01
CA SER A 410 19.22 -8.67 -33.79
C SER A 410 18.73 -10.12 -33.69
N ALA A 411 18.10 -10.49 -32.56
CA ALA A 411 17.46 -11.78 -32.38
C ALA A 411 16.07 -11.89 -33.04
N GLY A 412 15.62 -10.87 -33.79
CA GLY A 412 14.30 -10.84 -34.42
C GLY A 412 13.13 -10.60 -33.44
N THR A 413 13.42 -10.08 -32.27
CA THR A 413 12.44 -9.80 -31.25
C THR A 413 12.52 -8.33 -30.80
N PRO A 414 12.23 -7.37 -31.69
CA PRO A 414 12.34 -5.94 -31.40
C PRO A 414 11.44 -5.52 -30.24
N VAL A 415 11.86 -4.51 -29.49
CA VAL A 415 11.13 -3.91 -28.39
C VAL A 415 10.26 -2.77 -28.92
N ASP A 416 9.02 -2.67 -28.43
CA ASP A 416 8.07 -1.65 -28.85
C ASP A 416 8.20 -0.37 -28.03
N ILE A 417 8.42 -0.53 -26.69
CA ILE A 417 8.55 0.58 -25.74
C ILE A 417 9.73 0.29 -24.81
N ALA A 418 10.63 1.26 -24.68
CA ALA A 418 11.61 1.27 -23.59
C ALA A 418 11.15 2.17 -22.44
N VAL A 419 11.55 1.86 -21.21
CA VAL A 419 11.22 2.65 -20.01
C VAL A 419 12.49 2.88 -19.20
N ALA A 420 12.76 4.15 -18.87
CA ALA A 420 13.86 4.53 -17.99
C ALA A 420 13.47 5.81 -17.26
N HIS A 421 13.65 5.87 -15.95
CA HIS A 421 13.23 7.00 -15.14
C HIS A 421 13.91 8.31 -15.54
N ASP A 422 15.25 8.34 -15.56
CA ASP A 422 16.01 9.54 -15.92
C ASP A 422 16.03 9.75 -17.45
N PRO A 423 15.61 10.92 -17.96
CA PRO A 423 15.71 11.27 -19.39
C PRO A 423 17.13 11.20 -19.96
N ASN A 424 18.19 11.32 -19.14
CA ASN A 424 19.55 11.11 -19.64
C ASN A 424 19.81 9.63 -19.97
N THR A 425 19.28 8.70 -19.19
CA THR A 425 19.28 7.26 -19.50
C THR A 425 18.45 6.98 -20.75
N ALA A 426 17.24 7.54 -20.82
CA ALA A 426 16.32 7.36 -21.94
C ALA A 426 16.91 7.84 -23.29
N ARG A 427 17.64 8.96 -23.31
CA ARG A 427 18.25 9.50 -24.56
C ARG A 427 19.32 8.59 -25.17
N GLU A 428 20.00 7.77 -24.37
CA GLU A 428 21.02 6.85 -24.91
C GLU A 428 20.39 5.68 -25.71
N THR A 429 19.05 5.49 -25.62
CA THR A 429 18.34 4.48 -26.41
C THR A 429 17.97 4.95 -27.83
N ASP A 430 18.39 6.16 -28.24
CA ASP A 430 18.06 6.71 -29.54
C ASP A 430 18.47 5.78 -30.70
N GLY A 431 17.53 5.52 -31.60
CA GLY A 431 17.71 4.62 -32.76
C GLY A 431 17.59 3.12 -32.42
N THR A 432 17.32 2.72 -31.18
CA THR A 432 17.18 1.30 -30.81
C THR A 432 15.73 0.88 -30.51
N VAL A 433 14.84 1.82 -30.32
CA VAL A 433 13.42 1.60 -30.00
C VAL A 433 12.58 2.76 -30.55
N PRO A 434 11.34 2.50 -31.00
CA PRO A 434 10.50 3.58 -31.55
C PRO A 434 10.03 4.59 -30.53
N LEU A 435 9.83 4.16 -29.26
CA LEU A 435 9.29 4.96 -28.18
C LEU A 435 10.02 4.67 -26.87
N VAL A 436 10.45 5.71 -26.16
CA VAL A 436 10.98 5.61 -24.81
C VAL A 436 10.19 6.50 -23.86
N LEU A 437 9.78 5.95 -22.72
CA LEU A 437 9.03 6.62 -21.66
C LEU A 437 9.96 6.92 -20.48
N SER A 438 9.78 8.11 -19.89
CA SER A 438 10.63 8.60 -18.80
C SER A 438 9.83 9.52 -17.86
N GLY A 439 10.39 9.84 -16.69
CA GLY A 439 9.85 10.76 -15.69
C GLY A 439 10.88 11.74 -15.17
N HIS A 440 11.03 11.80 -13.82
CA HIS A 440 12.10 12.51 -13.09
C HIS A 440 12.00 14.05 -13.06
N LEU A 441 11.55 14.67 -14.15
CA LEU A 441 11.60 16.12 -14.27
C LEU A 441 10.35 16.84 -13.77
N HIS A 442 9.31 16.12 -13.37
CA HIS A 442 7.99 16.63 -12.98
C HIS A 442 7.36 17.55 -14.03
N ARG A 443 7.84 17.51 -15.27
CA ARG A 443 7.34 18.27 -16.40
C ARG A 443 7.37 17.47 -17.68
N ARG A 444 6.38 17.65 -18.52
CA ARG A 444 6.29 16.97 -19.80
C ARG A 444 7.33 17.44 -20.79
N ILE A 445 7.95 16.46 -21.46
CA ILE A 445 8.76 16.68 -22.67
C ILE A 445 8.29 15.64 -23.68
N ASN A 446 8.10 16.08 -24.92
CA ASN A 446 7.85 15.21 -26.06
C ASN A 446 8.79 15.61 -27.18
N GLU A 447 9.76 14.76 -27.45
CA GLU A 447 10.88 15.06 -28.35
C GLU A 447 11.10 13.90 -29.30
N GLN A 448 11.29 14.21 -30.59
CA GLN A 448 11.82 13.25 -31.57
C GLN A 448 13.34 13.33 -31.54
N LEU A 449 13.99 12.25 -31.09
CA LEU A 449 15.43 12.17 -31.02
C LEU A 449 16.04 12.02 -32.44
N LYS A 450 17.34 12.23 -32.53
CA LYS A 450 18.05 12.37 -33.83
C LYS A 450 18.00 11.11 -34.72
N LEU A 451 18.01 9.92 -34.08
CA LEU A 451 18.00 8.64 -34.80
C LEU A 451 16.59 8.04 -34.93
N GLY A 452 15.56 8.77 -34.53
CA GLY A 452 14.17 8.43 -34.77
C GLY A 452 13.39 7.88 -33.60
N THR A 453 14.00 7.73 -32.44
CA THR A 453 13.27 7.37 -31.19
C THR A 453 12.45 8.55 -30.70
N ARG A 454 11.19 8.34 -30.32
CA ARG A 454 10.39 9.33 -29.63
C ARG A 454 10.59 9.20 -28.11
N LEU A 455 11.07 10.28 -27.51
CA LEU A 455 11.18 10.41 -26.06
C LEU A 455 9.93 11.12 -25.52
N LYS A 456 9.24 10.48 -24.59
CA LYS A 456 8.18 11.09 -23.79
C LYS A 456 8.57 11.07 -22.32
N VAL A 457 8.76 12.26 -21.76
CA VAL A 457 8.91 12.48 -20.32
C VAL A 457 7.57 12.89 -19.79
N GLU A 458 7.06 12.18 -18.78
CA GLU A 458 5.80 12.54 -18.13
C GLU A 458 6.05 13.55 -17.00
N GLY A 459 5.02 14.32 -16.68
CA GLY A 459 4.98 15.13 -15.49
C GLY A 459 4.61 14.30 -14.25
N SER A 460 4.61 14.93 -13.06
CA SER A 460 4.26 14.21 -11.85
C SER A 460 2.79 13.79 -11.83
N THR A 461 2.52 12.50 -11.74
CA THR A 461 1.18 11.95 -11.51
C THR A 461 0.75 12.14 -10.05
N GLY A 462 1.69 12.31 -9.15
CA GLY A 462 1.44 12.69 -7.76
C GLY A 462 1.26 14.19 -7.53
N GLY A 463 1.42 15.05 -8.57
CA GLY A 463 1.35 16.51 -8.39
C GLY A 463 2.39 17.03 -7.40
N GLY A 464 3.62 16.49 -7.46
CA GLY A 464 4.71 16.81 -6.53
C GLY A 464 4.62 16.10 -5.17
N GLY A 465 3.63 15.22 -4.98
CA GLY A 465 3.45 14.43 -3.77
C GLY A 465 3.20 15.30 -2.54
N LEU A 466 3.71 14.87 -1.40
CA LEU A 466 3.63 15.64 -0.16
C LEU A 466 4.42 16.96 -0.21
N ARG A 467 5.41 17.07 -1.10
CA ARG A 467 6.18 18.30 -1.31
C ARG A 467 5.32 19.44 -1.87
N ALA A 468 4.30 19.13 -2.66
CA ALA A 468 3.38 20.13 -3.19
C ALA A 468 2.56 20.82 -2.09
N VAL A 469 2.37 20.14 -0.96
CA VAL A 469 1.67 20.71 0.20
C VAL A 469 2.51 21.77 0.91
N GLN A 470 3.84 21.64 0.85
CA GLN A 470 4.77 22.62 1.42
C GLN A 470 4.97 23.87 0.53
N ASN A 471 4.58 23.80 -0.75
CA ASN A 471 4.68 24.88 -1.69
C ASN A 471 3.40 25.72 -1.70
N GLU A 472 3.54 27.04 -1.81
CA GLU A 472 2.39 27.97 -1.88
C GLU A 472 1.51 27.77 -3.14
N LYS A 473 2.04 27.10 -4.18
CA LYS A 473 1.32 26.81 -5.43
C LYS A 473 1.13 25.32 -5.59
N PRO A 474 -0.13 24.85 -5.74
CA PRO A 474 -0.41 23.45 -6.01
C PRO A 474 0.19 23.04 -7.36
N GLU A 475 0.97 21.94 -7.38
CA GLU A 475 1.46 21.35 -8.62
C GLU A 475 0.33 20.63 -9.34
N LYS A 476 0.36 20.67 -10.67
CA LYS A 476 -0.61 19.95 -11.50
C LYS A 476 -0.30 18.46 -11.54
N VAL A 477 -1.34 17.66 -11.60
CA VAL A 477 -1.25 16.22 -11.81
C VAL A 477 -1.22 15.93 -13.30
N HIS A 478 -0.32 15.06 -13.72
CA HIS A 478 -0.10 14.70 -15.11
C HIS A 478 -0.20 13.20 -15.33
N ALA A 479 -0.81 12.80 -16.44
CA ALA A 479 -0.79 11.43 -16.96
C ALA A 479 -1.01 11.49 -18.48
N SER A 480 -0.54 10.48 -19.20
CA SER A 480 -0.78 10.38 -20.64
C SER A 480 -1.37 9.02 -21.02
N VAL A 481 -2.38 9.03 -21.88
CA VAL A 481 -2.89 7.82 -22.53
C VAL A 481 -2.30 7.72 -23.92
N LEU A 482 -1.54 6.66 -24.18
CA LEU A 482 -0.87 6.40 -25.44
C LEU A 482 -1.69 5.39 -26.23
N TYR A 483 -1.96 5.68 -27.49
CA TYR A 483 -2.71 4.83 -28.41
C TYR A 483 -1.74 4.15 -29.36
N MET A 484 -1.50 2.85 -29.14
CA MET A 484 -0.61 2.03 -29.93
C MET A 484 -1.41 1.20 -30.93
N ASP A 485 -1.02 1.21 -32.20
CA ASP A 485 -1.62 0.32 -33.20
C ASP A 485 -1.31 -1.14 -32.87
N ARG A 486 -2.33 -1.99 -32.80
CA ARG A 486 -2.20 -3.39 -32.38
C ARG A 486 -1.40 -4.23 -33.38
N SER A 487 -1.44 -3.88 -34.68
CA SER A 487 -0.77 -4.64 -35.71
C SER A 487 0.70 -4.23 -35.91
N THR A 488 0.96 -2.92 -35.93
CA THR A 488 2.30 -2.36 -36.13
C THR A 488 3.05 -2.10 -34.84
N ARG A 489 2.33 -2.03 -33.70
CA ARG A 489 2.85 -1.68 -32.38
C ARG A 489 3.54 -0.31 -32.34
N ARG A 490 3.07 0.61 -33.17
CA ARG A 490 3.56 1.98 -33.24
C ARG A 490 2.58 2.94 -32.62
N LEU A 491 3.11 4.02 -32.02
CA LEU A 491 2.32 5.10 -31.45
C LEU A 491 1.53 5.83 -32.54
N GLN A 492 0.20 5.86 -32.44
CA GLN A 492 -0.70 6.55 -33.38
C GLN A 492 -1.13 7.93 -32.86
N ALA A 493 -1.36 8.06 -31.56
CA ALA A 493 -1.77 9.28 -30.90
C ALA A 493 -1.49 9.17 -29.40
N TRP A 494 -1.58 10.29 -28.70
CA TRP A 494 -1.64 10.29 -27.23
C TRP A 494 -2.49 11.44 -26.74
N ASP A 495 -3.12 11.23 -25.59
CA ASP A 495 -3.84 12.25 -24.82
C ASP A 495 -2.99 12.65 -23.62
N GLU A 496 -2.69 13.91 -23.49
CA GLU A 496 -2.07 14.52 -22.31
C GLU A 496 -3.16 14.99 -21.38
N ILE A 497 -3.28 14.36 -20.22
CA ILE A 497 -4.29 14.66 -19.19
C ILE A 497 -3.60 15.51 -18.13
N THR A 498 -4.12 16.67 -17.84
CA THR A 498 -3.64 17.59 -16.81
C THR A 498 -4.79 17.91 -15.86
N LEU A 499 -4.63 17.54 -14.60
CA LEU A 499 -5.57 17.90 -13.54
C LEU A 499 -5.00 19.07 -12.74
N GLY A 500 -5.86 19.94 -12.26
CA GLY A 500 -5.50 21.25 -11.71
C GLY A 500 -4.68 21.27 -10.43
N GLY A 501 -4.09 20.15 -10.01
CA GLY A 501 -3.30 20.07 -8.78
C GLY A 501 -4.13 20.14 -7.51
N LEU A 502 -3.46 20.15 -6.37
CA LEU A 502 -4.12 20.13 -5.07
C LEU A 502 -4.99 21.38 -4.87
N GLY A 503 -6.30 21.18 -4.75
CA GLY A 503 -7.28 22.24 -4.50
C GLY A 503 -7.90 22.89 -5.72
N LEU A 504 -7.52 22.52 -6.95
CA LEU A 504 -8.15 22.97 -8.18
C LEU A 504 -9.09 21.90 -8.77
N THR A 505 -10.15 22.35 -9.43
CA THR A 505 -11.20 21.48 -10.02
C THR A 505 -11.16 21.51 -11.56
N THR A 506 -9.98 21.72 -12.15
CA THR A 506 -9.81 21.79 -13.59
C THR A 506 -9.23 20.52 -14.15
N ALA A 507 -9.78 20.02 -15.24
CA ALA A 507 -9.23 18.95 -16.05
C ALA A 507 -9.05 19.44 -17.48
N GLU A 508 -7.88 19.18 -18.05
CA GLU A 508 -7.54 19.50 -19.44
C GLU A 508 -7.04 18.22 -20.13
N VAL A 509 -7.59 17.93 -21.30
CA VAL A 509 -7.16 16.82 -22.15
C VAL A 509 -6.75 17.38 -23.51
N SER A 510 -5.49 17.15 -23.89
CA SER A 510 -4.95 17.59 -25.17
C SER A 510 -4.52 16.37 -26.00
N ARG A 511 -5.15 16.17 -27.17
CA ARG A 511 -4.79 15.08 -28.08
C ARG A 511 -3.70 15.52 -29.05
N HIS A 512 -2.71 14.65 -29.23
CA HIS A 512 -1.57 14.87 -30.10
C HIS A 512 -1.39 13.69 -31.08
N LEU A 513 -0.84 14.02 -32.27
CA LEU A 513 -0.44 13.03 -33.28
C LEU A 513 1.09 13.05 -33.44
N PRO A 514 1.73 11.91 -33.77
CA PRO A 514 3.18 11.84 -33.96
C PRO A 514 3.74 12.86 -34.96
N GLU A 515 2.97 13.20 -35.97
CA GLU A 515 3.36 14.10 -37.08
C GLU A 515 3.32 15.59 -36.67
N GLU A 516 2.61 15.94 -35.62
CA GLU A 516 2.49 17.35 -35.18
C GLU A 516 3.82 17.96 -34.74
N ASN A 517 4.75 17.15 -34.24
CA ASN A 517 6.06 17.62 -33.79
C ASN A 517 7.11 17.70 -34.90
N LEU A 518 6.92 17.03 -36.04
CA LEU A 518 7.84 17.08 -37.16
C LEU A 518 7.73 18.41 -37.93
N LYS A 519 6.66 19.18 -37.72
CA LYS A 519 6.39 20.43 -38.49
C LYS A 519 6.88 21.70 -37.80
N LYS A 520 7.30 21.65 -36.54
CA LYS A 520 7.74 22.86 -35.80
C LYS A 520 9.07 23.43 -36.27
N ASP A 521 9.91 22.61 -36.94
CA ASP A 521 11.25 23.01 -37.39
C ASP A 521 11.35 23.18 -38.91
N ALA A 522 10.30 22.94 -39.68
CA ALA A 522 10.27 23.27 -41.11
C ALA A 522 9.89 24.75 -41.27
N PRO A 523 10.73 25.59 -41.91
CA PRO A 523 10.31 26.95 -42.23
C PRO A 523 9.05 26.86 -43.10
N VAL A 524 7.98 27.50 -42.67
CA VAL A 524 6.74 27.60 -43.43
C VAL A 524 7.07 28.28 -44.74
N SER A 525 7.24 27.49 -45.82
CA SER A 525 7.30 28.05 -47.17
C SER A 525 5.97 28.78 -47.39
N PRO A 526 6.00 30.07 -47.78
CA PRO A 526 4.76 30.79 -48.00
C PRO A 526 3.98 30.09 -49.10
N THR A 527 2.79 29.65 -48.80
CA THR A 527 1.83 29.13 -49.79
C THR A 527 1.68 30.17 -50.89
N PRO A 528 1.95 29.82 -52.19
CA PRO A 528 1.74 30.76 -53.25
C PRO A 528 0.25 31.16 -53.25
N SER A 529 -0.01 32.43 -53.08
CA SER A 529 -1.35 33.02 -53.28
C SER A 529 -1.86 32.62 -54.66
N PRO A 530 -3.12 32.19 -54.80
CA PRO A 530 -3.69 31.92 -56.09
C PRO A 530 -3.61 33.19 -56.95
N SER A 531 -2.86 33.09 -58.09
CA SER A 531 -2.76 34.17 -59.06
C SER A 531 -4.16 34.53 -59.53
N SER A 532 -4.59 35.72 -59.25
CA SER A 532 -5.79 36.29 -59.84
C SER A 532 -5.65 36.37 -61.36
N THR A 533 -6.38 35.54 -62.07
CA THR A 533 -6.54 35.61 -63.53
C THR A 533 -7.16 36.98 -63.89
N PRO A 534 -6.57 37.78 -64.76
CA PRO A 534 -7.18 39.05 -65.15
C PRO A 534 -8.43 38.77 -65.97
N SER A 535 -9.58 39.26 -65.50
CA SER A 535 -10.86 39.25 -66.19
C SER A 535 -10.78 40.20 -67.38
N ALA A 536 -10.88 39.64 -68.58
CA ALA A 536 -10.93 40.44 -69.82
C ALA A 536 -12.19 41.29 -69.84
N THR A 537 -12.04 42.59 -69.65
CA THR A 537 -13.09 43.59 -69.86
C THR A 537 -13.31 43.83 -71.33
N ARG A 538 -14.40 43.33 -71.89
CA ARG A 538 -14.89 43.72 -73.26
C ARG A 538 -15.32 45.17 -73.20
N SER A 539 -14.55 46.05 -73.87
CA SER A 539 -14.91 47.39 -74.20
C SER A 539 -15.97 47.40 -75.33
N ALA A 540 -17.18 47.84 -74.96
CA ALA A 540 -18.23 48.15 -75.94
C ALA A 540 -18.10 49.59 -76.34
N ALA A 541 -17.80 49.81 -77.61
CA ALA A 541 -17.76 51.13 -78.26
C ALA A 541 -19.17 51.74 -78.35
N ARG A 542 -19.29 52.98 -78.00
CA ARG A 542 -20.48 53.79 -78.13
C ARG A 542 -20.32 54.71 -79.35
N PRO A 543 -21.25 54.80 -80.31
CA PRO A 543 -21.18 55.75 -81.42
C PRO A 543 -21.58 57.14 -80.96
N THR A 544 -20.81 58.13 -81.42
CA THR A 544 -21.08 59.53 -81.30
C THR A 544 -22.12 59.98 -82.34
N PRO A 545 -23.01 60.96 -82.08
CA PRO A 545 -23.70 61.70 -83.10
C PRO A 545 -23.02 63.04 -83.31
N SER A 546 -22.89 63.42 -84.57
CA SER A 546 -22.66 64.80 -85.08
C SER A 546 -23.89 65.26 -85.85
N PRO A 547 -23.99 66.55 -86.15
CA PRO A 547 -23.62 67.83 -85.60
C PRO A 547 -24.77 68.51 -84.85
#